data_ddafe83d91494f00f93f3a1d6647a381
#
_entry.id   ddafe83d91494f00f93f3a1d6647a381
#
_cell.length_a   1.000
_cell.length_b   1.000
_cell.length_c   1.000
_cell.angle_alpha   90.00
_cell.angle_beta   90.00
_cell.angle_gamma   90.00
#
_symmetry.space_group_name_H-M   'P 1'
#
loop_
_entity.id
_entity.type
_entity.pdbx_description
1 polymer ?
#
loop_
_entity_poly.entity_id
_entity_poly.type
_entity_poly.pdbx_seq_one_letter_code
_entity_poly.pdbx_strand_id
1 'polypeptide(L)'
;DEHYDRYCVSRIRDKYKNVKVIGYLKEIYVKEHRFENRIKFLNECDFIHAEATSRMKTLDEFLKIEKLTGRKINFSNQPVNIDYMFDNFYTNEKENSIFAYLPAPIHRRGKTYEFANYIGNKYNINVKYKSLEQGQKFDFLSQKEFIELWNPSLYHFNLDPINIHPGGQCIQVASVGSINIGGVNESHHILYPDTAMCDVKVLEDVIDGYIKDEIKRFGAIEYAWEKVNENFSFTKVKTQLKNLYGG
;
A
#
# COMPACT_ATOMS: atom_id res chain seq x y z
N ASP A 1 -16.74 -7.77 -15.89
CA ASP A 1 -17.34 -7.05 -14.80
C ASP A 1 -18.52 -7.72 -14.09
N GLU A 2 -18.77 -8.98 -14.40
CA GLU A 2 -19.76 -9.88 -13.79
C GLU A 2 -19.14 -10.77 -12.70
N HIS A 3 -17.99 -10.37 -12.15
CA HIS A 3 -17.16 -11.24 -11.30
C HIS A 3 -17.58 -11.33 -9.83
N TYR A 4 -18.66 -10.64 -9.44
CA TYR A 4 -19.29 -10.87 -8.13
C TYR A 4 -20.54 -11.72 -8.29
N ASP A 5 -20.37 -12.90 -8.87
CA ASP A 5 -21.46 -13.82 -9.03
C ASP A 5 -21.77 -14.47 -7.67
N ARG A 6 -22.92 -14.13 -7.10
CA ARG A 6 -23.45 -14.76 -5.87
C ARG A 6 -23.51 -16.29 -5.98
N TYR A 7 -23.54 -16.84 -7.19
CA TYR A 7 -23.44 -18.28 -7.42
C TYR A 7 -22.06 -18.85 -7.06
N CYS A 8 -21.06 -18.01 -6.87
CA CYS A 8 -19.71 -18.47 -6.51
C CYS A 8 -19.68 -19.07 -5.10
N VAL A 9 -20.36 -18.45 -4.14
CA VAL A 9 -20.40 -18.92 -2.74
C VAL A 9 -21.19 -20.24 -2.64
N SER A 10 -22.35 -20.33 -3.29
CA SER A 10 -23.14 -21.56 -3.30
C SER A 10 -22.36 -22.70 -3.97
N ARG A 11 -21.74 -22.48 -5.13
CA ARG A 11 -20.92 -23.48 -5.81
C ARG A 11 -19.72 -23.95 -4.97
N ILE A 12 -19.08 -23.05 -4.22
CA ILE A 12 -18.00 -23.42 -3.30
C ILE A 12 -18.54 -24.36 -2.22
N ARG A 13 -19.69 -24.01 -1.61
CA ARG A 13 -20.31 -24.83 -0.56
C ARG A 13 -20.84 -26.17 -1.07
N ASP A 14 -21.34 -26.22 -2.30
CA ASP A 14 -21.78 -27.45 -2.93
C ASP A 14 -20.60 -28.41 -3.17
N LYS A 15 -19.47 -27.87 -3.59
CA LYS A 15 -18.26 -28.65 -3.87
C LYS A 15 -17.49 -29.04 -2.62
N TYR A 16 -17.44 -28.16 -1.64
CA TYR A 16 -16.65 -28.32 -0.43
C TYR A 16 -17.54 -28.17 0.81
N LYS A 17 -17.89 -29.29 1.42
CA LYS A 17 -18.65 -29.30 2.70
C LYS A 17 -17.75 -28.79 3.82
N ASN A 18 -18.34 -28.03 4.74
CA ASN A 18 -17.68 -27.48 5.95
C ASN A 18 -16.58 -26.45 5.69
N VAL A 19 -16.57 -25.78 4.53
CA VAL A 19 -15.70 -24.64 4.30
C VAL A 19 -16.34 -23.35 4.77
N LYS A 20 -15.53 -22.45 5.32
CA LYS A 20 -15.93 -21.08 5.61
C LYS A 20 -15.48 -20.17 4.46
N VAL A 21 -16.39 -19.33 4.00
CA VAL A 21 -16.14 -18.40 2.89
C VAL A 21 -15.92 -17.02 3.45
N ILE A 22 -14.79 -16.41 3.09
CA ILE A 22 -14.41 -15.07 3.51
C ILE A 22 -14.60 -14.11 2.35
N GLY A 23 -15.47 -13.12 2.52
CA GLY A 23 -15.65 -12.02 1.56
C GLY A 23 -14.55 -10.99 1.76
N TYR A 24 -13.69 -10.82 0.75
CA TYR A 24 -12.55 -9.92 0.83
C TYR A 24 -12.84 -8.54 0.24
N LEU A 25 -12.53 -7.49 1.01
CA LEU A 25 -12.67 -6.09 0.63
C LEU A 25 -11.32 -5.52 0.24
N LYS A 26 -10.99 -5.54 -1.04
CA LYS A 26 -9.74 -4.95 -1.56
C LYS A 26 -9.86 -3.45 -1.79
N GLU A 27 -11.02 -3.00 -2.29
CA GLU A 27 -11.29 -1.60 -2.62
C GLU A 27 -12.61 -1.17 -1.99
N ILE A 28 -12.61 -0.02 -1.34
CA ILE A 28 -13.79 0.53 -0.69
C ILE A 28 -14.61 1.36 -1.69
N TYR A 29 -13.94 2.04 -2.63
CA TYR A 29 -14.60 2.85 -3.64
C TYR A 29 -15.30 1.99 -4.69
N VAL A 30 -16.53 1.66 -4.44
CA VAL A 30 -17.36 0.93 -5.39
C VAL A 30 -18.37 1.90 -5.98
N LYS A 31 -18.45 1.94 -7.33
CA LYS A 31 -19.53 2.66 -8.02
C LYS A 31 -20.87 2.16 -7.49
N GLU A 32 -21.83 3.06 -7.33
CA GLU A 32 -23.08 2.80 -6.63
C GLU A 32 -23.81 1.55 -7.10
N HIS A 33 -23.88 1.31 -8.42
CA HIS A 33 -24.51 0.12 -9.00
C HIS A 33 -23.79 -1.20 -8.68
N ARG A 34 -22.50 -1.17 -8.31
CA ARG A 34 -21.72 -2.36 -7.91
C ARG A 34 -21.79 -2.59 -6.39
N PHE A 35 -22.15 -1.56 -5.65
CA PHE A 35 -22.17 -1.61 -4.19
C PHE A 35 -23.25 -2.58 -3.70
N GLU A 36 -24.46 -2.52 -4.27
CA GLU A 36 -25.56 -3.43 -3.91
C GLU A 36 -25.21 -4.90 -4.16
N ASN A 37 -24.63 -5.20 -5.32
CA ASN A 37 -24.19 -6.56 -5.64
C ASN A 37 -23.10 -7.05 -4.69
N ARG A 38 -22.21 -6.16 -4.28
CA ARG A 38 -21.18 -6.46 -3.29
C ARG A 38 -21.80 -6.78 -1.92
N ILE A 39 -22.77 -5.99 -1.46
CA ILE A 39 -23.47 -6.27 -0.20
C ILE A 39 -24.20 -7.62 -0.26
N LYS A 40 -24.86 -7.95 -1.37
CA LYS A 40 -25.49 -9.26 -1.56
C LYS A 40 -24.47 -10.41 -1.45
N PHE A 41 -23.32 -10.27 -2.12
CA PHE A 41 -22.23 -11.25 -2.02
C PHE A 41 -21.69 -11.38 -0.59
N LEU A 42 -21.41 -10.27 0.08
CA LEU A 42 -20.91 -10.28 1.46
C LEU A 42 -21.88 -10.93 2.44
N ASN A 43 -23.18 -10.80 2.21
CA ASN A 43 -24.22 -11.44 3.02
C ASN A 43 -24.21 -12.97 2.89
N GLU A 44 -23.70 -13.52 1.80
CA GLU A 44 -23.56 -14.96 1.62
C GLU A 44 -22.25 -15.53 2.24
N CYS A 45 -21.27 -14.68 2.54
CA CYS A 45 -20.00 -15.09 3.13
C CYS A 45 -20.16 -15.35 4.65
N ASP A 46 -19.30 -16.20 5.22
CA ASP A 46 -19.28 -16.45 6.67
C ASP A 46 -18.61 -15.31 7.42
N PHE A 47 -17.60 -14.70 6.81
CA PHE A 47 -16.83 -13.58 7.35
C PHE A 47 -16.61 -12.51 6.28
N ILE A 48 -16.43 -11.27 6.74
CA ILE A 48 -15.97 -10.16 5.91
C ILE A 48 -14.57 -9.79 6.38
N HIS A 49 -13.64 -9.62 5.45
CA HIS A 49 -12.25 -9.30 5.72
C HIS A 49 -11.79 -8.12 4.88
N ALA A 50 -10.98 -7.24 5.47
CA ALA A 50 -10.30 -6.16 4.77
C ALA A 50 -8.83 -6.09 5.20
N GLU A 51 -7.96 -5.81 4.25
CA GLU A 51 -6.59 -5.40 4.56
C GLU A 51 -6.61 -3.95 5.00
N ALA A 52 -6.56 -3.73 6.29
CA ALA A 52 -6.53 -2.41 6.90
C ALA A 52 -6.02 -2.50 8.33
N THR A 53 -5.42 -1.44 8.77
CA THR A 53 -4.99 -1.32 10.15
C THR A 53 -6.10 -0.72 11.02
N SER A 54 -5.82 -0.55 12.30
CA SER A 54 -6.77 -0.02 13.26
C SER A 54 -7.32 1.37 12.93
N ARG A 55 -6.53 2.20 12.21
CA ARG A 55 -6.91 3.57 11.84
C ARG A 55 -8.04 3.61 10.81
N MET A 56 -8.04 2.67 9.88
CA MET A 56 -9.07 2.60 8.83
C MET A 56 -10.40 2.01 9.31
N LYS A 57 -10.43 1.34 10.47
CA LYS A 57 -11.64 0.70 11.00
C LYS A 57 -12.81 1.65 11.22
N THR A 58 -12.54 2.94 11.36
CA THR A 58 -13.54 3.99 11.58
C THR A 58 -14.00 4.70 10.32
N LEU A 59 -13.56 4.28 9.13
CA LEU A 59 -14.02 4.86 7.88
C LEU A 59 -15.51 4.62 7.67
N ASP A 60 -16.22 5.65 7.27
CA ASP A 60 -17.66 5.62 7.05
C ASP A 60 -18.10 4.50 6.11
N GLU A 61 -17.29 4.18 5.10
CA GLU A 61 -17.55 3.10 4.15
C GLU A 61 -17.56 1.73 4.83
N PHE A 62 -16.62 1.46 5.73
CA PHE A 62 -16.61 0.21 6.48
C PHE A 62 -17.79 0.13 7.43
N LEU A 63 -18.09 1.21 8.16
CA LEU A 63 -19.24 1.30 9.04
C LEU A 63 -20.56 1.11 8.27
N LYS A 64 -20.66 1.67 7.06
CA LYS A 64 -21.81 1.47 6.18
C LYS A 64 -21.95 0.00 5.76
N ILE A 65 -20.85 -0.68 5.40
CA ILE A 65 -20.86 -2.10 5.05
C ILE A 65 -21.27 -2.95 6.26
N GLU A 66 -20.72 -2.71 7.45
CA GLU A 66 -21.11 -3.41 8.68
C GLU A 66 -22.60 -3.23 8.98
N LYS A 67 -23.11 -2.01 8.83
CA LYS A 67 -24.54 -1.72 9.04
C LYS A 67 -25.45 -2.46 8.05
N LEU A 68 -25.06 -2.50 6.77
CA LEU A 68 -25.87 -3.14 5.72
C LEU A 68 -25.81 -4.66 5.76
N THR A 69 -24.70 -5.23 6.20
CA THR A 69 -24.52 -6.68 6.29
C THR A 69 -24.88 -7.24 7.66
N GLY A 70 -25.02 -6.40 8.69
CA GLY A 70 -25.17 -6.82 10.08
C GLY A 70 -23.96 -7.57 10.65
N ARG A 71 -22.80 -7.52 9.97
CA ARG A 71 -21.59 -8.27 10.32
C ARG A 71 -20.41 -7.36 10.53
N LYS A 72 -19.54 -7.74 11.46
CA LYS A 72 -18.26 -7.06 11.68
C LYS A 72 -17.27 -7.38 10.59
N ILE A 73 -16.50 -6.39 10.20
CA ILE A 73 -15.36 -6.55 9.29
C ILE A 73 -14.14 -6.93 10.12
N ASN A 74 -13.49 -8.02 9.75
CA ASN A 74 -12.22 -8.43 10.31
C ASN A 74 -11.08 -7.76 9.55
N PHE A 75 -10.07 -7.30 10.26
CA PHE A 75 -8.95 -6.56 9.68
C PHE A 75 -7.62 -7.26 9.94
N SER A 76 -6.78 -7.32 8.91
CA SER A 76 -5.37 -7.66 9.04
C SER A 76 -4.50 -6.72 8.21
N ASN A 77 -3.22 -6.67 8.53
CA ASN A 77 -2.26 -5.95 7.70
C ASN A 77 -2.05 -6.68 6.36
N GLN A 78 -1.65 -5.93 5.34
CA GLN A 78 -1.26 -6.50 4.05
C GLN A 78 0.08 -7.24 4.21
N PRO A 79 0.17 -8.55 3.87
CA PRO A 79 1.42 -9.28 4.00
C PRO A 79 2.39 -8.98 2.87
N VAL A 80 3.68 -8.95 3.19
CA VAL A 80 4.78 -8.88 2.21
C VAL A 80 5.75 -10.02 2.49
N ASN A 81 6.26 -10.64 1.42
CA ASN A 81 7.35 -11.61 1.53
C ASN A 81 8.67 -10.86 1.74
N ILE A 82 8.95 -10.56 3.02
CA ILE A 82 10.11 -9.75 3.40
C ILE A 82 11.41 -10.48 3.08
N ASP A 83 11.47 -11.78 3.32
CA ASP A 83 12.65 -12.60 3.03
C ASP A 83 12.97 -12.53 1.53
N TYR A 84 11.96 -12.72 0.67
CA TYR A 84 12.13 -12.60 -0.79
C TYR A 84 12.59 -11.19 -1.20
N MET A 85 12.02 -10.14 -0.60
CA MET A 85 12.40 -8.76 -0.88
C MET A 85 13.84 -8.49 -0.46
N PHE A 86 14.21 -8.97 0.72
CA PHE A 86 15.56 -8.83 1.24
C PHE A 86 16.59 -9.59 0.38
N ASP A 87 16.37 -10.86 0.13
CA ASP A 87 17.31 -11.73 -0.59
C ASP A 87 17.55 -11.29 -2.04
N ASN A 88 16.55 -10.67 -2.68
CA ASN A 88 16.62 -10.36 -4.10
C ASN A 88 16.85 -8.88 -4.42
N PHE A 89 16.51 -7.96 -3.51
CA PHE A 89 16.46 -6.53 -3.83
C PHE A 89 17.09 -5.62 -2.77
N TYR A 90 17.38 -6.13 -1.57
CA TYR A 90 18.06 -5.32 -0.56
C TYR A 90 19.50 -5.04 -1.00
N THR A 91 19.91 -3.78 -0.85
CA THR A 91 21.30 -3.37 -1.02
C THR A 91 21.59 -2.18 -0.11
N ASN A 92 22.78 -2.17 0.47
CA ASN A 92 23.28 -1.03 1.24
C ASN A 92 23.73 0.12 0.33
N GLU A 93 23.96 -0.17 -0.95
CA GLU A 93 24.42 0.80 -1.95
C GLU A 93 23.24 1.28 -2.78
N LYS A 94 22.44 2.18 -2.21
CA LYS A 94 21.39 2.87 -2.96
C LYS A 94 21.98 4.08 -3.69
N GLU A 95 21.52 4.28 -4.91
CA GLU A 95 21.79 5.52 -5.63
C GLU A 95 21.13 6.70 -4.90
N ASN A 96 21.86 7.80 -4.73
CA ASN A 96 21.28 9.06 -4.29
C ASN A 96 20.38 9.62 -5.40
N SER A 97 19.24 8.99 -5.59
CA SER A 97 18.27 9.34 -6.62
C SER A 97 16.85 9.28 -6.06
N ILE A 98 15.94 9.97 -6.73
CA ILE A 98 14.51 10.01 -6.42
C ILE A 98 13.77 9.19 -7.47
N PHE A 99 12.92 8.26 -7.06
CA PHE A 99 11.93 7.65 -7.92
C PHE A 99 10.55 8.27 -7.63
N ALA A 100 9.97 8.95 -8.61
CA ALA A 100 8.64 9.51 -8.49
C ALA A 100 7.60 8.53 -9.04
N TYR A 101 6.73 8.03 -8.16
CA TYR A 101 5.69 7.06 -8.52
C TYR A 101 4.44 7.75 -9.07
N LEU A 102 4.18 7.57 -10.36
CA LEU A 102 3.10 8.24 -11.09
C LEU A 102 2.13 7.23 -11.78
N PRO A 103 1.50 6.29 -11.03
CA PRO A 103 0.66 5.24 -11.63
C PRO A 103 -0.73 5.70 -12.06
N ALA A 104 -1.08 6.94 -11.81
CA ALA A 104 -2.37 7.51 -12.14
C ALA A 104 -2.23 8.67 -13.12
N PRO A 105 -3.31 9.09 -13.79
CA PRO A 105 -3.29 10.28 -14.63
C PRO A 105 -2.64 11.47 -13.91
N ILE A 106 -1.84 12.20 -14.63
CA ILE A 106 -1.03 13.35 -14.14
C ILE A 106 -1.80 14.31 -13.23
N HIS A 107 -3.10 14.54 -13.48
CA HIS A 107 -3.91 15.42 -12.64
C HIS A 107 -4.05 14.96 -11.16
N ARG A 108 -3.91 13.66 -10.88
CA ARG A 108 -3.95 13.15 -9.48
C ARG A 108 -2.59 13.21 -8.79
N ARG A 109 -1.51 13.23 -9.55
CA ARG A 109 -0.15 13.10 -9.02
C ARG A 109 0.83 14.15 -9.53
N GLY A 110 0.31 15.22 -10.16
CA GLY A 110 1.13 16.33 -10.62
C GLY A 110 2.03 16.90 -9.53
N LYS A 111 1.52 17.00 -8.30
CA LYS A 111 2.32 17.43 -7.15
C LYS A 111 3.51 16.54 -6.86
N THR A 112 3.40 15.21 -7.06
CA THR A 112 4.53 14.29 -6.89
C THR A 112 5.63 14.61 -7.88
N TYR A 113 5.28 14.81 -9.15
CA TYR A 113 6.24 15.12 -10.20
C TYR A 113 6.91 16.47 -9.97
N GLU A 114 6.12 17.51 -9.74
CA GLU A 114 6.61 18.87 -9.49
C GLU A 114 7.53 18.92 -8.27
N PHE A 115 7.13 18.29 -7.18
CA PHE A 115 7.92 18.29 -5.95
C PHE A 115 9.19 17.45 -6.07
N ALA A 116 9.14 16.30 -6.74
CA ALA A 116 10.32 15.48 -6.98
C ALA A 116 11.38 16.25 -7.80
N ASN A 117 10.94 16.93 -8.89
CA ASN A 117 11.84 17.76 -9.69
C ASN A 117 12.38 18.97 -8.93
N TYR A 118 11.54 19.62 -8.11
CA TYR A 118 11.99 20.71 -7.25
C TYR A 118 13.12 20.26 -6.31
N ILE A 119 12.92 19.15 -5.59
CA ILE A 119 13.94 18.59 -4.69
C ILE A 119 15.16 18.11 -5.48
N GLY A 120 14.97 17.43 -6.61
CA GLY A 120 16.06 16.99 -7.48
C GLY A 120 16.94 18.14 -7.93
N ASN A 121 16.35 19.23 -8.38
CA ASN A 121 17.07 20.44 -8.80
C ASN A 121 17.78 21.13 -7.62
N LYS A 122 17.09 21.27 -6.48
CA LYS A 122 17.64 21.95 -5.29
C LYS A 122 18.88 21.26 -4.74
N TYR A 123 18.93 19.93 -4.77
CA TYR A 123 20.01 19.13 -4.17
C TYR A 123 20.89 18.42 -5.19
N ASN A 124 20.69 18.67 -6.48
CA ASN A 124 21.40 18.01 -7.59
C ASN A 124 21.26 16.47 -7.51
N ILE A 125 20.05 16.00 -7.27
CA ILE A 125 19.69 14.58 -7.18
C ILE A 125 18.95 14.15 -8.45
N ASN A 126 19.36 13.04 -9.06
CA ASN A 126 18.69 12.51 -10.24
C ASN A 126 17.27 12.06 -9.94
N VAL A 127 16.31 12.48 -10.77
CA VAL A 127 14.90 12.10 -10.66
C VAL A 127 14.55 11.12 -11.76
N LYS A 128 14.12 9.91 -11.34
CA LYS A 128 13.62 8.85 -12.21
C LYS A 128 12.10 8.77 -12.03
N TYR A 129 11.37 8.52 -13.09
CA TYR A 129 9.93 8.29 -13.00
C TYR A 129 9.43 7.35 -14.08
N LYS A 130 8.36 6.64 -13.78
CA LYS A 130 7.53 6.00 -14.78
C LYS A 130 6.14 6.61 -14.69
N SER A 131 5.73 7.32 -15.74
CA SER A 131 4.38 7.82 -15.90
C SER A 131 3.62 6.95 -16.90
N LEU A 132 2.30 6.91 -16.74
CA LEU A 132 1.40 6.46 -17.80
C LEU A 132 0.98 7.71 -18.57
N GLU A 133 1.39 7.81 -19.81
CA GLU A 133 0.80 8.78 -20.71
C GLU A 133 -0.67 8.41 -20.97
N GLN A 134 -1.49 9.45 -21.14
CA GLN A 134 -2.92 9.26 -21.34
C GLN A 134 -3.16 8.43 -22.62
N GLY A 135 -3.78 7.26 -22.48
CA GLY A 135 -4.04 6.34 -23.59
C GLY A 135 -3.01 5.22 -23.77
N GLN A 136 -1.91 5.23 -23.08
CA GLN A 136 -1.01 4.08 -23.06
C GLN A 136 -1.60 2.95 -22.20
N LYS A 137 -1.63 1.75 -22.74
CA LYS A 137 -1.84 0.54 -21.94
C LYS A 137 -0.66 0.41 -20.98
N PHE A 138 -0.94 -0.01 -19.74
CA PHE A 138 0.11 -0.51 -18.87
C PHE A 138 0.87 -1.59 -19.65
N ASP A 139 2.13 -1.33 -19.97
CA ASP A 139 3.04 -2.42 -20.17
C ASP A 139 3.10 -3.13 -18.83
N PHE A 140 2.45 -4.28 -18.74
CA PHE A 140 2.44 -5.07 -17.53
C PHE A 140 3.85 -5.57 -17.28
N LEU A 141 4.63 -4.77 -16.55
CA LEU A 141 5.85 -5.25 -15.96
C LEU A 141 5.47 -6.35 -14.97
N SER A 142 6.23 -7.43 -14.96
CA SER A 142 6.16 -8.37 -13.84
C SER A 142 6.47 -7.63 -12.54
N GLN A 143 6.05 -8.17 -11.41
CA GLN A 143 6.37 -7.57 -10.12
C GLN A 143 7.88 -7.38 -9.93
N LYS A 144 8.69 -8.31 -10.43
CA LYS A 144 10.15 -8.26 -10.40
C LYS A 144 10.68 -7.06 -11.19
N GLU A 145 10.30 -6.95 -12.47
CA GLU A 145 10.72 -5.83 -13.34
C GLU A 145 10.28 -4.48 -12.78
N PHE A 146 9.10 -4.42 -12.18
CA PHE A 146 8.62 -3.20 -11.53
C PHE A 146 9.50 -2.82 -10.33
N ILE A 147 9.89 -3.79 -9.50
CA ILE A 147 10.78 -3.55 -8.36
C ILE A 147 12.17 -3.14 -8.84
N GLU A 148 12.73 -3.82 -9.83
CA GLU A 148 14.05 -3.50 -10.42
C GLU A 148 14.12 -2.07 -10.97
N LEU A 149 13.00 -1.54 -11.47
CA LEU A 149 12.93 -0.17 -11.98
C LEU A 149 13.17 0.89 -10.89
N TRP A 150 12.62 0.70 -9.71
CA TRP A 150 12.65 1.71 -8.65
C TRP A 150 13.63 1.39 -7.51
N ASN A 151 13.98 0.13 -7.33
CA ASN A 151 14.81 -0.35 -6.22
C ASN A 151 16.18 0.37 -6.08
N PRO A 152 16.88 0.76 -7.17
CA PRO A 152 18.14 1.47 -7.02
C PRO A 152 18.01 2.83 -6.32
N SER A 153 16.84 3.46 -6.35
CA SER A 153 16.64 4.79 -5.79
C SER A 153 16.51 4.79 -4.27
N LEU A 154 17.21 5.71 -3.61
CA LEU A 154 17.15 5.88 -2.16
C LEU A 154 15.81 6.48 -1.71
N TYR A 155 15.27 7.42 -2.48
CA TYR A 155 14.04 8.14 -2.14
C TYR A 155 12.91 7.80 -3.10
N HIS A 156 11.72 7.51 -2.56
CA HIS A 156 10.51 7.22 -3.32
C HIS A 156 9.42 8.24 -3.01
N PHE A 157 9.04 9.03 -4.00
CA PHE A 157 8.03 10.07 -3.84
C PHE A 157 6.67 9.59 -4.31
N ASN A 158 5.67 9.73 -3.44
CA ASN A 158 4.29 9.35 -3.72
C ASN A 158 3.30 10.26 -2.98
N LEU A 159 3.08 11.47 -3.48
CA LEU A 159 2.18 12.44 -2.87
C LEU A 159 0.73 12.24 -3.34
N ASP A 160 0.12 11.11 -3.02
CA ASP A 160 -1.30 10.87 -3.28
C ASP A 160 -2.13 11.18 -2.03
N PRO A 161 -2.87 12.30 -2.00
CA PRO A 161 -3.65 12.70 -0.83
C PRO A 161 -4.94 11.89 -0.65
N ILE A 162 -5.31 11.08 -1.64
CA ILE A 162 -6.61 10.38 -1.67
C ILE A 162 -6.46 8.91 -1.29
N ASN A 163 -5.29 8.32 -1.55
CA ASN A 163 -5.10 6.90 -1.33
C ASN A 163 -4.82 6.60 0.15
N ILE A 164 -5.87 6.26 0.87
CA ILE A 164 -5.82 5.86 2.29
C ILE A 164 -5.63 4.35 2.48
N HIS A 165 -5.71 3.56 1.40
CA HIS A 165 -5.53 2.10 1.48
C HIS A 165 -4.10 1.72 1.83
N PRO A 166 -3.89 0.53 2.44
CA PRO A 166 -2.55 0.02 2.68
C PRO A 166 -1.75 0.04 1.38
N GLY A 167 -0.68 0.81 1.35
CA GLY A 167 0.16 0.96 0.16
C GLY A 167 1.18 -0.16 0.10
N GLY A 168 0.93 -1.21 -0.66
CA GLY A 168 1.88 -2.31 -0.84
C GLY A 168 3.27 -1.84 -1.29
N GLN A 169 3.35 -0.79 -2.11
CA GLN A 169 4.61 -0.22 -2.53
C GLN A 169 5.41 0.38 -1.36
N CYS A 170 4.76 1.10 -0.44
CA CYS A 170 5.42 1.65 0.73
C CYS A 170 6.08 0.56 1.58
N ILE A 171 5.39 -0.58 1.74
CA ILE A 171 5.92 -1.74 2.47
C ILE A 171 7.11 -2.35 1.72
N GLN A 172 7.04 -2.47 0.40
CA GLN A 172 8.14 -2.98 -0.42
C GLN A 172 9.35 -2.05 -0.36
N VAL A 173 9.15 -0.73 -0.44
CA VAL A 173 10.22 0.28 -0.31
C VAL A 173 10.95 0.15 1.03
N ALA A 174 10.21 -0.01 2.13
CA ALA A 174 10.78 -0.24 3.45
C ALA A 174 11.54 -1.56 3.53
N SER A 175 11.05 -2.62 2.87
CA SER A 175 11.68 -3.94 2.86
C SER A 175 13.03 -4.00 2.14
N VAL A 176 13.36 -2.99 1.34
CA VAL A 176 14.60 -2.95 0.57
C VAL A 176 15.57 -1.83 1.01
N GLY A 177 15.28 -1.17 2.13
CA GLY A 177 16.18 -0.14 2.68
C GLY A 177 16.12 1.21 1.96
N SER A 178 14.98 1.58 1.39
CA SER A 178 14.74 2.90 0.79
C SER A 178 13.77 3.72 1.65
N ILE A 179 13.66 5.01 1.39
CA ILE A 179 12.77 5.94 2.13
C ILE A 179 11.60 6.32 1.26
N ASN A 180 10.39 6.18 1.77
CA ASN A 180 9.20 6.65 1.09
C ASN A 180 8.77 8.03 1.60
N ILE A 181 8.51 8.95 0.69
CA ILE A 181 8.18 10.34 0.93
C ILE A 181 6.77 10.62 0.43
N GLY A 182 5.95 11.14 1.31
CA GLY A 182 4.57 11.53 0.96
C GLY A 182 3.58 10.38 1.07
N GLY A 183 2.31 10.72 0.86
CA GLY A 183 1.18 9.81 1.01
C GLY A 183 0.57 9.83 2.40
N VAL A 184 -0.68 9.42 2.46
CA VAL A 184 -1.49 9.45 3.70
C VAL A 184 -2.05 8.06 4.04
N ASN A 185 -1.57 7.02 3.37
CA ASN A 185 -2.03 5.67 3.64
C ASN A 185 -1.51 5.15 4.98
N GLU A 186 -2.17 4.14 5.48
CA GLU A 186 -1.90 3.58 6.79
C GLU A 186 -0.50 3.00 6.93
N SER A 187 -0.01 2.30 5.90
CA SER A 187 1.34 1.73 5.92
C SER A 187 2.40 2.83 6.02
N HIS A 188 2.18 3.98 5.38
CA HIS A 188 3.04 5.15 5.51
C HIS A 188 3.16 5.65 6.95
N HIS A 189 2.04 5.82 7.64
CA HIS A 189 2.03 6.28 9.03
C HIS A 189 2.75 5.32 9.98
N ILE A 190 2.75 4.02 9.66
CA ILE A 190 3.47 3.02 10.45
C ILE A 190 4.95 3.05 10.13
N LEU A 191 5.32 3.12 8.85
CA LEU A 191 6.68 2.92 8.37
C LEU A 191 7.50 4.21 8.32
N TYR A 192 6.87 5.33 7.98
CA TYR A 192 7.54 6.62 7.77
C TYR A 192 6.70 7.77 8.36
N PRO A 193 6.53 7.80 9.69
CA PRO A 193 5.63 8.77 10.33
C PRO A 193 5.97 10.23 10.00
N ASP A 194 7.25 10.56 9.85
CA ASP A 194 7.71 11.93 9.55
C ASP A 194 7.37 12.38 8.12
N THR A 195 7.15 11.45 7.20
CA THR A 195 6.86 11.75 5.79
C THR A 195 5.46 11.30 5.36
N ALA A 196 4.64 10.80 6.29
CA ALA A 196 3.28 10.32 6.03
C ALA A 196 2.28 11.48 5.85
N MET A 197 2.56 12.37 4.90
CA MET A 197 1.77 13.56 4.60
C MET A 197 1.93 13.99 3.14
N CYS A 198 1.15 14.98 2.71
CA CYS A 198 1.24 15.59 1.38
C CYS A 198 1.50 17.11 1.43
N ASP A 199 1.84 17.65 2.59
CA ASP A 199 2.27 19.04 2.72
C ASP A 199 3.73 19.19 2.28
N VAL A 200 3.93 19.76 1.09
CA VAL A 200 5.25 19.87 0.47
C VAL A 200 6.22 20.77 1.25
N LYS A 201 5.71 21.75 2.03
CA LYS A 201 6.57 22.62 2.83
C LYS A 201 7.18 21.86 4.00
N VAL A 202 6.35 21.11 4.70
CA VAL A 202 6.82 20.27 5.82
C VAL A 202 7.72 19.16 5.31
N LEU A 203 7.35 18.51 4.18
CA LEU A 203 8.17 17.46 3.58
C LEU A 203 9.54 17.97 3.13
N GLU A 204 9.63 19.21 2.65
CA GLU A 204 10.90 19.82 2.25
C GLU A 204 11.89 19.86 3.41
N ASP A 205 11.45 20.31 4.60
CA ASP A 205 12.29 20.36 5.80
C ASP A 205 12.74 18.98 6.27
N VAL A 206 11.85 17.99 6.20
CA VAL A 206 12.18 16.61 6.58
C VAL A 206 13.20 16.01 5.62
N ILE A 207 13.01 16.22 4.31
CA ILE A 207 13.92 15.72 3.27
C ILE A 207 15.29 16.41 3.37
N ASP A 208 15.31 17.70 3.60
CA ASP A 208 16.54 18.45 3.85
C ASP A 208 17.37 17.82 4.99
N GLY A 209 16.66 17.44 6.07
CA GLY A 209 17.27 16.70 7.18
C GLY A 209 17.85 15.35 6.73
N TYR A 210 17.13 14.56 5.96
CA TYR A 210 17.61 13.25 5.48
C TYR A 210 18.77 13.35 4.48
N ILE A 211 18.82 14.40 3.66
CA ILE A 211 19.89 14.61 2.69
C ILE A 211 21.17 15.04 3.41
N LYS A 212 21.07 15.91 4.40
CA LYS A 212 22.23 16.50 5.09
C LYS A 212 22.75 15.66 6.26
N ASP A 213 21.89 14.86 6.87
CA ASP A 213 22.20 14.07 8.06
C ASP A 213 22.02 12.57 7.74
N GLU A 214 23.16 11.91 7.57
CA GLU A 214 23.22 10.48 7.27
C GLU A 214 22.68 9.62 8.43
N ILE A 215 22.95 10.02 9.68
CA ILE A 215 22.48 9.28 10.86
C ILE A 215 20.96 9.34 10.93
N LYS A 216 20.37 10.52 10.71
CA LYS A 216 18.92 10.68 10.67
C LYS A 216 18.29 9.84 9.54
N ARG A 217 18.94 9.83 8.38
CA ARG A 217 18.50 9.04 7.23
C ARG A 217 18.52 7.56 7.52
N PHE A 218 19.62 7.03 8.04
CA PHE A 218 19.73 5.62 8.41
C PHE A 218 18.76 5.23 9.52
N GLY A 219 18.56 6.08 10.51
CA GLY A 219 17.57 5.85 11.56
C GLY A 219 16.15 5.70 11.01
N ALA A 220 15.78 6.48 9.99
CA ALA A 220 14.46 6.34 9.35
C ALA A 220 14.33 5.01 8.56
N ILE A 221 15.39 4.57 7.88
CA ILE A 221 15.43 3.29 7.16
C ILE A 221 15.32 2.11 8.15
N GLU A 222 16.12 2.13 9.20
CA GLU A 222 16.15 1.09 10.24
C GLU A 222 14.80 0.98 10.95
N TYR A 223 14.23 2.11 11.34
CA TYR A 223 12.88 2.14 11.92
C TYR A 223 11.84 1.51 10.97
N ALA A 224 11.84 1.92 9.69
CA ALA A 224 10.90 1.37 8.72
C ALA A 224 11.09 -0.14 8.54
N TRP A 225 12.33 -0.62 8.49
CA TRP A 225 12.66 -2.04 8.42
C TRP A 225 12.13 -2.84 9.62
N GLU A 226 12.35 -2.35 10.84
CA GLU A 226 11.81 -2.97 12.04
C GLU A 226 10.28 -3.05 11.97
N LYS A 227 9.62 -1.94 11.61
CA LYS A 227 8.15 -1.88 11.51
C LYS A 227 7.58 -2.77 10.42
N VAL A 228 8.27 -2.98 9.31
CA VAL A 228 7.88 -3.97 8.28
C VAL A 228 7.85 -5.36 8.88
N ASN A 229 8.91 -5.76 9.58
CA ASN A 229 9.01 -7.08 10.20
C ASN A 229 7.95 -7.31 11.27
N GLU A 230 7.70 -6.28 12.10
CA GLU A 230 6.71 -6.36 13.19
C GLU A 230 5.27 -6.45 12.69
N ASN A 231 4.94 -5.80 11.56
CA ASN A 231 3.55 -5.59 11.17
C ASN A 231 3.14 -6.31 9.88
N PHE A 232 4.05 -6.50 8.92
CA PHE A 232 3.70 -6.87 7.55
C PHE A 232 4.32 -8.19 7.08
N SER A 233 5.17 -8.84 7.90
CA SER A 233 5.74 -10.15 7.54
C SER A 233 4.65 -11.22 7.42
N PHE A 234 4.84 -12.19 6.53
CA PHE A 234 3.93 -13.32 6.38
C PHE A 234 3.65 -14.03 7.69
N THR A 235 4.65 -14.21 8.55
CA THR A 235 4.50 -14.86 9.85
C THR A 235 3.55 -14.08 10.77
N LYS A 236 3.70 -12.77 10.82
CA LYS A 236 2.84 -11.89 11.65
C LYS A 236 1.41 -11.85 11.12
N VAL A 237 1.23 -11.63 9.82
CA VAL A 237 -0.12 -11.59 9.22
C VAL A 237 -0.79 -12.97 9.28
N LYS A 238 -0.05 -14.06 9.09
CA LYS A 238 -0.56 -15.44 9.30
C LYS A 238 -1.07 -15.63 10.73
N THR A 239 -0.37 -15.11 11.72
CA THR A 239 -0.81 -15.17 13.13
C THR A 239 -2.09 -14.35 13.33
N GLN A 240 -2.18 -13.15 12.78
CA GLN A 240 -3.41 -12.35 12.81
C GLN A 240 -4.60 -13.11 12.20
N LEU A 241 -4.41 -13.68 11.00
CA LEU A 241 -5.46 -14.46 10.32
C LEU A 241 -5.87 -15.70 11.09
N LYS A 242 -4.91 -16.42 11.72
CA LYS A 242 -5.24 -17.55 12.58
C LYS A 242 -6.08 -17.13 13.79
N ASN A 243 -5.76 -16.00 14.42
CA ASN A 243 -6.53 -15.48 15.55
C ASN A 243 -7.94 -15.04 15.15
N LEU A 244 -8.11 -14.57 13.92
CA LEU A 244 -9.42 -14.12 13.40
C LEU A 244 -10.31 -15.30 12.96
N TYR A 245 -9.74 -16.35 12.39
CA TYR A 245 -10.50 -17.39 11.67
C TYR A 245 -10.22 -18.82 12.14
N GLY A 246 -9.18 -19.01 12.96
CA GLY A 246 -8.65 -20.34 13.36
C GLY A 246 -9.28 -20.95 14.61
N GLY A 247 -10.47 -20.45 15.02
CA GLY A 247 -11.26 -21.03 16.10
C GLY A 247 -12.05 -22.27 15.67
#